data_622a23c170c0a79fdc1ec507942fc819
#
_entry.id   622a23c170c0a79fdc1ec507942fc819
#
_cell.length_a   1.000
_cell.length_b   1.000
_cell.length_c   1.000
_cell.angle_alpha   90.00
_cell.angle_beta   90.00
_cell.angle_gamma   90.00
#
_symmetry.space_group_name_H-M   'P 1'
#
loop_
_entity.id
_entity.type
_entity.pdbx_description
1 polymer ?
#
loop_
_entity_poly.entity_id
_entity_poly.type
_entity_poly.pdbx_seq_one_letter_code
_entity_poly.pdbx_strand_id
1 'polypeptide(L)'
;MAEYGEWNRKGATLSDVTATKEYGLSKDFIVRGIRAGKLEHREGAIWGNPYLRVLRSQLEQYIAEELGADHVSRGKNRTELRRIKKEMADLTKRLDELQARRTALEKP
;
A
#
# COMPACT_ATOMS: atom_id res chain seq x y z
N MET A 1 2.29 14.94 -16.86
CA MET A 1 2.71 13.73 -17.59
C MET A 1 3.77 12.98 -16.80
N ALA A 2 3.72 11.66 -16.76
CA ALA A 2 4.70 10.86 -16.04
C ALA A 2 6.06 10.92 -16.71
N GLU A 3 7.12 10.82 -15.90
CA GLU A 3 8.49 10.71 -16.41
C GLU A 3 8.67 9.41 -17.18
N TYR A 4 9.59 9.42 -18.14
CA TYR A 4 9.90 8.22 -18.90
C TYR A 4 10.31 7.07 -17.98
N GLY A 5 9.67 5.92 -18.14
CA GLY A 5 9.97 4.72 -17.35
C GLY A 5 9.37 4.70 -15.95
N GLU A 6 8.64 5.73 -15.51
CA GLU A 6 8.07 5.76 -14.18
C GLU A 6 7.11 4.59 -13.94
N TRP A 7 6.32 4.21 -14.95
CA TRP A 7 5.41 3.07 -14.85
C TRP A 7 6.12 1.74 -14.60
N ASN A 8 7.40 1.65 -14.94
CA ASN A 8 8.19 0.43 -14.79
C ASN A 8 9.03 0.40 -13.52
N ARG A 9 9.09 1.50 -12.77
CA ARG A 9 9.86 1.52 -11.54
C ARG A 9 9.14 0.77 -10.43
N LYS A 10 9.90 -0.02 -9.67
CA LYS A 10 9.36 -0.79 -8.56
C LYS A 10 8.77 0.16 -7.50
N GLY A 11 7.54 -0.08 -7.11
CA GLY A 11 6.86 0.72 -6.10
C GLY A 11 6.28 2.03 -6.59
N ALA A 12 6.48 2.38 -7.88
CA ALA A 12 5.99 3.64 -8.43
C ALA A 12 4.50 3.60 -8.78
N THR A 13 3.91 2.43 -8.89
CA THR A 13 2.50 2.25 -9.22
C THR A 13 1.77 1.46 -8.14
N LEU A 14 0.46 1.63 -8.08
CA LEU A 14 -0.39 0.84 -7.20
C LEU A 14 -1.77 0.69 -7.83
N SER A 15 -2.48 -0.37 -7.45
CA SER A 15 -3.84 -0.58 -7.90
C SER A 15 -4.80 0.34 -7.14
N ASP A 16 -5.98 0.55 -7.71
CA ASP A 16 -7.04 1.32 -7.04
C ASP A 16 -7.42 0.69 -5.69
N VAL A 17 -7.45 -0.62 -5.61
CA VAL A 17 -7.77 -1.33 -4.35
C VAL A 17 -6.69 -1.04 -3.28
N THR A 18 -5.42 -1.14 -3.65
CA THR A 18 -4.32 -0.84 -2.72
C THR A 18 -4.34 0.63 -2.32
N ALA A 19 -4.60 1.54 -3.27
CA ALA A 19 -4.65 2.97 -3.01
C ALA A 19 -5.75 3.32 -2.00
N THR A 20 -6.94 2.74 -2.15
CA THR A 20 -8.05 3.00 -1.22
C THR A 20 -7.72 2.54 0.19
N LYS A 21 -7.05 1.41 0.34
CA LYS A 21 -6.65 0.89 1.65
C LYS A 21 -5.50 1.68 2.26
N GLU A 22 -4.47 1.96 1.47
CA GLU A 22 -3.25 2.61 1.97
C GLU A 22 -3.49 4.06 2.38
N TYR A 23 -4.26 4.80 1.59
CA TYR A 23 -4.48 6.23 1.84
C TYR A 23 -5.87 6.55 2.40
N GLY A 24 -6.71 5.53 2.62
CA GLY A 24 -8.05 5.77 3.16
C GLY A 24 -8.95 6.55 2.21
N LEU A 25 -8.95 6.16 0.92
CA LEU A 25 -9.70 6.83 -0.13
C LEU A 25 -10.87 5.99 -0.60
N SER A 26 -11.86 6.64 -1.21
CA SER A 26 -12.90 5.93 -1.94
C SER A 26 -12.44 5.70 -3.39
N LYS A 27 -12.99 4.69 -4.04
CA LYS A 27 -12.73 4.47 -5.47
C LYS A 27 -13.19 5.66 -6.29
N ASP A 28 -14.30 6.28 -5.90
CA ASP A 28 -14.84 7.46 -6.57
C ASP A 28 -13.85 8.63 -6.58
N PHE A 29 -13.10 8.83 -5.49
CA PHE A 29 -12.06 9.84 -5.41
C PHE A 29 -11.00 9.63 -6.50
N ILE A 30 -10.56 8.38 -6.68
CA ILE A 30 -9.56 8.04 -7.70
C ILE A 30 -10.12 8.27 -9.10
N VAL A 31 -11.36 7.84 -9.36
CA VAL A 31 -12.01 8.03 -10.64
C VAL A 31 -12.15 9.52 -10.97
N ARG A 32 -12.51 10.34 -9.99
CA ARG A 32 -12.59 11.80 -10.19
C ARG A 32 -11.24 12.40 -10.55
N GLY A 33 -10.16 11.93 -9.92
CA GLY A 33 -8.82 12.37 -10.26
C GLY A 33 -8.42 12.02 -11.69
N ILE A 34 -8.79 10.84 -12.14
CA ILE A 34 -8.54 10.40 -13.52
C ILE A 34 -9.32 11.28 -14.50
N ARG A 35 -10.61 11.51 -14.24
CA ARG A 35 -11.47 12.35 -15.09
C ARG A 35 -11.00 13.79 -15.14
N ALA A 36 -10.46 14.30 -14.06
CA ALA A 36 -9.94 15.67 -13.98
C ALA A 36 -8.55 15.82 -14.64
N GLY A 37 -7.96 14.74 -15.14
CA GLY A 37 -6.63 14.77 -15.74
C GLY A 37 -5.50 14.87 -14.73
N LYS A 38 -5.76 14.65 -13.44
CA LYS A 38 -4.76 14.71 -12.37
C LYS A 38 -4.01 13.40 -12.21
N LEU A 39 -4.64 12.30 -12.59
CA LEU A 39 -4.07 10.95 -12.47
C LEU A 39 -4.04 10.29 -13.84
N GLU A 40 -2.87 9.83 -14.23
CA GLU A 40 -2.73 8.91 -15.35
C GLU A 40 -3.07 7.51 -14.84
N HIS A 41 -3.67 6.69 -15.69
CA HIS A 41 -4.06 5.35 -15.31
C HIS A 41 -3.75 4.33 -16.40
N ARG A 42 -3.62 3.09 -16.01
CA ARG A 42 -3.56 1.93 -16.89
C ARG A 42 -4.52 0.89 -16.34
N GLU A 43 -5.10 0.12 -17.23
CA GLU A 43 -5.97 -0.97 -16.85
C GLU A 43 -5.16 -2.26 -16.76
N GLY A 44 -5.51 -3.10 -15.80
CA GLY A 44 -4.96 -4.43 -15.66
C GLY A 44 -6.05 -5.41 -15.27
N ALA A 45 -5.71 -6.68 -15.19
CA ALA A 45 -6.63 -7.71 -14.75
C ALA A 45 -5.90 -8.77 -13.94
N ILE A 46 -6.54 -9.22 -12.86
CA ILE A 46 -6.06 -10.34 -12.03
C ILE A 46 -7.17 -11.36 -12.02
N TRP A 47 -6.89 -12.57 -12.51
CA TRP A 47 -7.87 -13.65 -12.57
C TRP A 47 -9.15 -13.24 -13.31
N GLY A 48 -9.01 -12.40 -14.37
CA GLY A 48 -10.15 -11.91 -15.13
C GLY A 48 -10.88 -10.73 -14.52
N ASN A 49 -10.52 -10.30 -13.32
CA ASN A 49 -11.12 -9.14 -12.65
C ASN A 49 -10.35 -7.87 -13.01
N PRO A 50 -10.99 -6.88 -13.63
CA PRO A 50 -10.31 -5.64 -14.02
C PRO A 50 -9.96 -4.79 -12.80
N TYR A 51 -8.84 -4.09 -12.89
CA TYR A 51 -8.45 -3.09 -11.89
C TYR A 51 -7.74 -1.95 -12.59
N LEU A 52 -7.72 -0.78 -11.93
CA LEU A 52 -7.00 0.39 -12.40
C LEU A 52 -5.66 0.49 -11.70
N ARG A 53 -4.63 0.89 -12.43
CA ARG A 53 -3.31 1.20 -11.87
C ARG A 53 -3.05 2.68 -12.03
N VAL A 54 -2.53 3.31 -10.99
CA VAL A 54 -2.19 4.73 -10.99
C VAL A 54 -0.76 4.90 -10.50
N LEU A 55 -0.17 6.05 -10.81
CA LEU A 55 1.16 6.40 -10.34
C LEU A 55 1.08 6.95 -8.92
N ARG A 56 1.89 6.41 -8.03
CA ARG A 56 1.93 6.83 -6.63
C ARG A 56 2.25 8.32 -6.49
N SER A 57 3.19 8.83 -7.26
CA SER A 57 3.59 10.23 -7.21
C SER A 57 2.44 11.18 -7.53
N GLN A 58 1.68 10.87 -8.58
CA GLN A 58 0.54 11.67 -8.99
C GLN A 58 -0.61 11.54 -7.98
N LEU A 59 -0.83 10.34 -7.45
CA LEU A 59 -1.87 10.12 -6.44
C LEU A 59 -1.59 10.91 -5.18
N GLU A 60 -0.34 10.87 -4.69
CA GLU A 60 0.03 11.63 -3.49
C GLU A 60 -0.13 13.13 -3.69
N GLN A 61 0.25 13.64 -4.86
CA GLN A 61 0.08 15.04 -5.19
C GLN A 61 -1.40 15.43 -5.24
N TYR A 62 -2.25 14.60 -5.85
CA TYR A 62 -3.68 14.84 -5.94
C TYR A 62 -4.32 14.82 -4.54
N ILE A 63 -3.94 13.86 -3.70
CA ILE A 63 -4.41 13.79 -2.31
C ILE A 63 -4.02 15.05 -1.54
N ALA A 64 -2.77 15.50 -1.70
CA ALA A 64 -2.30 16.71 -1.02
C ALA A 64 -3.08 17.95 -1.43
N GLU A 65 -3.42 18.06 -2.72
CA GLU A 65 -4.21 19.18 -3.24
C GLU A 65 -5.65 19.17 -2.71
N GLU A 66 -6.28 17.99 -2.63
CA GLU A 66 -7.70 17.87 -2.31
C GLU A 66 -7.97 17.66 -0.80
N LEU A 67 -7.10 16.91 -0.12
CA LEU A 67 -7.31 16.50 1.27
C LEU A 67 -6.24 17.01 2.23
N GLY A 68 -5.17 17.64 1.72
CA GLY A 68 -4.07 18.15 2.52
C GLY A 68 -2.90 17.17 2.59
N ALA A 69 -1.70 17.72 2.78
CA ALA A 69 -0.46 16.94 2.83
C ALA A 69 -0.43 15.94 3.99
N ASP A 70 -1.07 16.27 5.11
CA ASP A 70 -1.14 15.40 6.29
C ASP A 70 -1.85 14.07 6.00
N HIS A 71 -2.79 14.07 5.06
CA HIS A 71 -3.51 12.85 4.70
C HIS A 71 -2.57 11.80 4.10
N VAL A 72 -1.62 12.22 3.27
CA VAL A 72 -0.60 11.34 2.69
C VAL A 72 0.26 10.73 3.80
N SER A 73 0.76 11.56 4.72
CA SER A 73 1.58 11.10 5.83
C SER A 73 0.84 10.10 6.72
N ARG A 74 -0.43 10.36 7.01
CA ARG A 74 -1.25 9.45 7.81
C ARG A 74 -1.45 8.10 7.12
N GLY A 75 -1.63 8.11 5.79
CA GLY A 75 -1.74 6.88 5.02
C GLY A 75 -0.47 6.05 5.07
N LYS A 76 0.68 6.69 4.88
CA LYS A 76 1.98 6.03 4.95
C LYS A 76 2.25 5.47 6.35
N ASN A 77 1.96 6.24 7.39
CA ASN A 77 2.15 5.82 8.77
C ASN A 77 1.25 4.62 9.12
N ARG A 78 0.02 4.61 8.65
CA ARG A 78 -0.91 3.51 8.87
C ARG A 78 -0.42 2.22 8.23
N THR A 79 0.09 2.30 7.00
CA THR A 79 0.66 1.16 6.27
C THR A 79 1.90 0.62 6.98
N GLU A 80 2.79 1.51 7.38
CA GLU A 80 4.01 1.15 8.12
C GLU A 80 3.69 0.49 9.45
N LEU A 81 2.74 1.06 10.20
CA LEU A 81 2.32 0.50 11.48
C LEU A 81 1.73 -0.91 11.32
N ARG A 82 0.95 -1.12 10.27
CA ARG A 82 0.36 -2.44 9.98
C ARG A 82 1.46 -3.48 9.71
N ARG A 83 2.48 -3.09 8.94
CA ARG A 83 3.63 -3.95 8.64
C ARG A 83 4.42 -4.29 9.91
N ILE A 84 4.67 -3.30 10.75
CA ILE A 84 5.39 -3.48 12.02
C ILE A 84 4.63 -4.44 12.94
N LYS A 85 3.31 -4.25 13.07
CA LYS A 85 2.48 -5.12 13.91
C LYS A 85 2.51 -6.58 13.45
N LYS A 86 2.47 -6.79 12.13
CA LYS A 86 2.56 -8.14 11.57
C LYS A 86 3.92 -8.78 11.87
N GLU A 87 4.99 -8.02 11.68
CA GLU A 87 6.34 -8.50 11.95
C GLU A 87 6.53 -8.85 13.43
N MET A 88 6.00 -8.03 14.33
CA MET A 88 6.04 -8.30 15.76
C MET A 88 5.29 -9.61 16.11
N ALA A 89 4.13 -9.82 15.49
CA ALA A 89 3.37 -11.07 15.71
C ALA A 89 4.15 -12.29 15.23
N ASP A 90 4.79 -12.20 14.07
CA ASP A 90 5.60 -13.28 13.52
C ASP A 90 6.81 -13.59 14.42
N LEU A 91 7.47 -12.57 14.93
CA LEU A 91 8.61 -12.72 15.84
C LEU A 91 8.19 -13.35 17.17
N THR A 92 7.05 -12.95 17.71
CA THR A 92 6.50 -13.53 18.94
C THR A 92 6.24 -15.02 18.75
N LYS A 93 5.62 -15.39 17.63
CA LYS A 93 5.36 -16.79 17.31
C LYS A 93 6.66 -17.58 17.23
N ARG A 94 7.68 -17.04 16.57
CA ARG A 94 8.99 -17.67 16.44
C ARG A 94 9.65 -17.84 17.80
N LEU A 95 9.56 -16.84 18.66
CA LEU A 95 10.10 -16.90 20.00
C LEU A 95 9.44 -18.02 20.82
N ASP A 96 8.10 -18.13 20.75
CA ASP A 96 7.37 -19.16 21.45
C ASP A 96 7.78 -20.56 20.99
N GLU A 97 7.96 -20.76 19.67
CA GLU A 97 8.44 -22.03 19.12
C GLU A 97 9.82 -22.39 19.65
N LEU A 98 10.73 -21.43 19.69
CA LEU A 98 12.08 -21.66 20.19
C LEU A 98 12.12 -21.96 21.68
N GLN A 99 11.29 -21.26 22.45
CA GLN A 99 11.18 -21.50 23.90
C GLN A 99 10.65 -22.92 24.17
N ALA A 100 9.67 -23.38 23.41
CA ALA A 100 9.13 -24.73 23.52
C ALA A 100 10.20 -25.78 23.22
N ARG A 101 10.99 -25.58 22.17
CA ARG A 101 12.09 -26.48 21.80
C ARG A 101 13.17 -26.51 22.87
N ARG A 102 13.52 -25.35 23.39
CA ARG A 102 14.51 -25.27 24.48
C ARG A 102 14.05 -26.05 25.69
N THR A 103 12.80 -25.86 26.12
CA THR A 103 12.25 -26.57 27.27
C THR A 103 12.26 -28.08 27.04
N ALA A 104 11.89 -28.54 25.83
CA ALA A 104 11.90 -29.96 25.50
C ALA A 104 13.31 -30.55 25.58
N LEU A 105 14.32 -29.81 25.15
CA LEU A 105 15.73 -30.26 25.16
C LEU A 105 16.36 -30.24 26.56
N GLU A 106 15.87 -29.37 27.45
CA GLU A 106 16.38 -29.26 28.83
C GLU A 106 15.81 -30.31 29.75
N LYS A 107 14.73 -30.99 29.35
CA LYS A 107 14.14 -32.06 30.15
C LYS A 107 15.04 -33.29 30.13
N PRO A 108 15.31 -33.92 31.28
CA PRO A 108 16.07 -35.17 31.37
C PRO A 108 15.37 -36.37 30.73
#